data_8c222710dac195e3b125a9de770344a8
#
_entry.id   8c222710dac195e3b125a9de770344a8
#
_cell.length_a   1.000
_cell.length_b   1.000
_cell.length_c   1.000
_cell.angle_alpha   90.00
_cell.angle_beta   90.00
_cell.angle_gamma   90.00
#
_symmetry.space_group_name_H-M   'P 1'
#
loop_
_entity.id
_entity.type
_entity.pdbx_description
1 polymer ?
#
loop_
_entity_poly.entity_id
_entity_poly.type
_entity_poly.pdbx_seq_one_letter_code
_entity_poly.pdbx_strand_id
1 'polypeptide(L)'
;MEFCPGCGKKSKGICKDCKPTKEFVVKDIVITLCNSKDRIYYKSSWKPFNDINKMITKIVKDSIKTPGNFEVKLDIPEFKRNPGVFFDFDITLIEDGDEYIIPGKIEVTYCDDEAKKQGNYYEGVMQFRNIDPEMKKLIFDQAKKMELYISKERKEKNGFDLQITDKRKAKKLGEYLIQHFGGTIKITANHYS
;
A
#
# COMPACT_ATOMS: atom_id res chain seq x y z
N MET A 1 -9.21 -40.44 -41.41
CA MET A 1 -10.01 -39.97 -40.27
C MET A 1 -9.12 -40.05 -39.02
N GLU A 2 -8.94 -38.94 -38.33
CA GLU A 2 -8.08 -38.93 -37.11
C GLU A 2 -8.96 -39.12 -35.86
N PHE A 3 -8.51 -39.92 -34.92
CA PHE A 3 -9.24 -40.22 -33.69
C PHE A 3 -8.38 -39.86 -32.48
N CYS A 4 -9.00 -39.45 -31.40
CA CYS A 4 -8.33 -39.19 -30.13
C CYS A 4 -7.71 -40.48 -29.61
N PRO A 5 -6.40 -40.52 -29.30
CA PRO A 5 -5.75 -41.70 -28.76
C PRO A 5 -6.20 -42.09 -27.34
N GLY A 6 -6.82 -41.16 -26.60
CA GLY A 6 -7.28 -41.42 -25.24
C GLY A 6 -8.69 -42.00 -25.14
N CYS A 7 -9.64 -41.63 -26.03
CA CYS A 7 -11.04 -42.08 -25.93
C CYS A 7 -11.67 -42.54 -27.24
N GLY A 8 -10.93 -42.51 -28.35
CA GLY A 8 -11.43 -42.97 -29.65
C GLY A 8 -12.45 -42.05 -30.34
N LYS A 9 -12.79 -40.88 -29.79
CA LYS A 9 -13.66 -39.91 -30.41
C LYS A 9 -12.97 -39.26 -31.63
N LYS A 10 -13.75 -38.91 -32.71
CA LYS A 10 -13.22 -38.18 -33.87
C LYS A 10 -12.61 -36.86 -33.42
N SER A 11 -11.30 -36.68 -33.64
CA SER A 11 -10.56 -35.48 -33.28
C SER A 11 -9.22 -35.46 -33.98
N LYS A 12 -8.71 -34.30 -34.33
CA LYS A 12 -7.31 -34.11 -34.74
C LYS A 12 -6.43 -34.07 -33.50
N GLY A 13 -5.89 -35.25 -33.09
CA GLY A 13 -5.09 -35.39 -31.88
C GLY A 13 -5.94 -35.64 -30.63
N ILE A 14 -5.45 -35.29 -29.46
CA ILE A 14 -6.13 -35.49 -28.15
C ILE A 14 -7.35 -34.60 -28.08
N CYS A 15 -8.56 -35.16 -27.88
CA CYS A 15 -9.80 -34.39 -27.73
C CYS A 15 -9.81 -33.57 -26.43
N LYS A 16 -10.71 -32.58 -26.35
CA LYS A 16 -10.84 -31.71 -25.18
C LYS A 16 -11.01 -32.47 -23.86
N ASP A 17 -11.82 -33.56 -23.89
CA ASP A 17 -12.11 -34.38 -22.71
C ASP A 17 -10.91 -35.23 -22.25
N CYS A 18 -9.95 -35.50 -23.13
CA CYS A 18 -8.75 -36.31 -22.83
C CYS A 18 -7.48 -35.44 -22.69
N LYS A 19 -7.58 -34.11 -23.01
CA LYS A 19 -6.46 -33.20 -22.80
C LYS A 19 -6.18 -33.12 -21.29
N PRO A 20 -4.94 -33.38 -20.83
CA PRO A 20 -4.64 -33.25 -19.42
C PRO A 20 -4.98 -31.85 -18.96
N THR A 21 -5.72 -31.74 -17.88
CA THR A 21 -6.03 -30.43 -17.24
C THR A 21 -4.71 -29.77 -16.87
N LYS A 22 -4.49 -28.58 -17.39
CA LYS A 22 -3.27 -27.83 -17.06
C LYS A 22 -3.39 -27.34 -15.62
N GLU A 23 -2.52 -27.81 -14.77
CA GLU A 23 -2.44 -27.29 -13.41
C GLU A 23 -1.62 -26.01 -13.40
N PHE A 24 -2.22 -24.92 -12.94
CA PHE A 24 -1.49 -23.68 -12.69
C PHE A 24 -0.84 -23.74 -11.32
N VAL A 25 0.49 -23.65 -11.28
CA VAL A 25 1.21 -23.47 -10.02
C VAL A 25 1.13 -22.01 -9.62
N VAL A 26 0.20 -21.71 -8.75
CA VAL A 26 -0.07 -20.35 -8.27
C VAL A 26 0.26 -20.28 -6.79
N LYS A 27 0.93 -19.19 -6.38
CA LYS A 27 1.03 -18.85 -4.96
C LYS A 27 -0.29 -18.22 -4.50
N ASP A 28 -0.59 -18.31 -3.20
CA ASP A 28 -1.71 -17.56 -2.63
C ASP A 28 -1.65 -16.09 -3.04
N ILE A 29 -2.71 -15.63 -3.70
CA ILE A 29 -2.80 -14.27 -4.19
C ILE A 29 -3.47 -13.43 -3.13
N VAL A 30 -2.66 -12.76 -2.31
CA VAL A 30 -3.13 -11.79 -1.31
C VAL A 30 -2.73 -10.39 -1.76
N ILE A 31 -3.74 -9.54 -1.93
CA ILE A 31 -3.59 -8.15 -2.35
C ILE A 31 -3.77 -7.26 -1.13
N THR A 32 -2.72 -6.60 -0.68
CA THR A 32 -2.78 -5.68 0.46
C THR A 32 -2.98 -4.24 -0.02
N LEU A 33 -4.13 -3.64 0.32
CA LEU A 33 -4.52 -2.28 -0.06
C LEU A 33 -4.39 -1.32 1.12
N CYS A 34 -3.97 -0.08 0.83
CA CYS A 34 -4.04 1.01 1.80
C CYS A 34 -5.50 1.50 1.94
N ASN A 35 -5.94 1.70 3.18
CA ASN A 35 -7.30 2.14 3.48
C ASN A 35 -7.65 3.53 2.96
N SER A 36 -6.71 4.47 3.00
CA SER A 36 -6.96 5.90 2.73
C SER A 36 -6.29 6.44 1.48
N LYS A 37 -5.39 5.68 0.86
CA LYS A 37 -4.62 6.09 -0.32
C LYS A 37 -4.70 5.03 -1.42
N ASP A 38 -4.60 5.45 -2.68
CA ASP A 38 -4.52 4.54 -3.82
C ASP A 38 -3.12 3.92 -3.92
N ARG A 39 -2.82 3.05 -2.93
CA ARG A 39 -1.57 2.31 -2.82
C ARG A 39 -1.81 0.84 -2.52
N ILE A 40 -1.00 0.00 -3.14
CA ILE A 40 -0.98 -1.44 -2.98
C ILE A 40 0.40 -1.87 -2.51
N TYR A 41 0.47 -2.82 -1.58
CA TYR A 41 1.75 -3.36 -1.12
C TYR A 41 2.22 -4.44 -2.09
N TYR A 42 3.34 -4.20 -2.74
CA TYR A 42 3.88 -5.09 -3.76
C TYR A 42 5.40 -5.02 -3.83
N LYS A 43 6.05 -6.18 -3.88
CA LYS A 43 7.53 -6.30 -3.87
C LYS A 43 8.15 -5.47 -2.75
N SER A 44 7.69 -5.73 -1.51
CA SER A 44 8.19 -5.13 -0.26
C SER A 44 8.06 -3.60 -0.15
N SER A 45 7.13 -2.99 -0.91
CA SER A 45 6.89 -1.55 -0.80
C SER A 45 5.49 -1.15 -1.25
N TRP A 46 4.99 -0.02 -0.74
CA TRP A 46 3.74 0.57 -1.16
C TRP A 46 3.90 1.24 -2.54
N LYS A 47 3.15 0.77 -3.52
CA LYS A 47 3.13 1.30 -4.89
C LYS A 47 1.83 2.05 -5.15
N PRO A 48 1.88 3.27 -5.70
CA PRO A 48 0.67 3.97 -6.13
C PRO A 48 0.06 3.28 -7.36
N PHE A 49 -1.27 3.37 -7.49
CA PHE A 49 -1.99 2.95 -8.67
C PHE A 49 -3.05 3.98 -9.06
N ASN A 50 -3.35 4.05 -10.35
CA ASN A 50 -4.46 4.85 -10.89
C ASN A 50 -5.66 3.96 -11.21
N ASP A 51 -5.41 2.67 -11.47
CA ASP A 51 -6.40 1.66 -11.81
C ASP A 51 -6.06 0.38 -11.04
N ILE A 52 -6.94 0.04 -10.10
CA ILE A 52 -6.77 -1.11 -9.22
C ILE A 52 -6.76 -2.42 -10.02
N ASN A 53 -7.64 -2.55 -11.03
CA ASN A 53 -7.76 -3.77 -11.81
C ASN A 53 -6.48 -4.04 -12.62
N LYS A 54 -5.90 -3.00 -13.23
CA LYS A 54 -4.62 -3.12 -13.94
C LYS A 54 -3.49 -3.52 -13.01
N MET A 55 -3.46 -2.95 -11.81
CA MET A 55 -2.41 -3.26 -10.84
C MET A 55 -2.54 -4.69 -10.31
N ILE A 56 -3.75 -5.12 -9.96
CA ILE A 56 -4.02 -6.50 -9.52
C ILE A 56 -3.71 -7.49 -10.66
N THR A 57 -4.14 -7.23 -11.88
CA THR A 57 -3.80 -8.06 -13.06
C THR A 57 -2.29 -8.25 -13.20
N LYS A 58 -1.50 -7.19 -13.00
CA LYS A 58 -0.04 -7.28 -13.01
C LYS A 58 0.49 -8.19 -11.90
N ILE A 59 -0.01 -8.02 -10.68
CA ILE A 59 0.40 -8.85 -9.53
C ILE A 59 0.06 -10.32 -9.76
N VAL A 60 -1.14 -10.59 -10.27
CA VAL A 60 -1.59 -11.95 -10.63
C VAL A 60 -0.64 -12.57 -11.65
N LYS A 61 -0.35 -11.86 -12.75
CA LYS A 61 0.58 -12.35 -13.78
C LYS A 61 1.99 -12.64 -13.24
N ASP A 62 2.49 -11.79 -12.35
CA ASP A 62 3.79 -11.99 -11.72
C ASP A 62 3.80 -13.15 -10.68
N SER A 63 2.62 -13.55 -10.19
CA SER A 63 2.46 -14.64 -9.19
C SER A 63 2.32 -16.01 -9.84
N ILE A 64 1.93 -16.07 -11.10
CA ILE A 64 1.77 -17.32 -11.86
C ILE A 64 3.12 -17.76 -12.39
N LYS A 65 3.54 -18.95 -12.03
CA LYS A 65 4.81 -19.53 -12.48
C LYS A 65 4.69 -20.39 -13.75
N THR A 66 3.48 -20.74 -14.12
CA THR A 66 3.23 -21.58 -15.30
C THR A 66 3.45 -20.74 -16.55
N PRO A 67 4.34 -21.15 -17.46
CA PRO A 67 4.55 -20.43 -18.72
C PRO A 67 3.31 -20.58 -19.61
N GLY A 68 2.86 -19.47 -20.19
CA GLY A 68 1.71 -19.45 -21.10
C GLY A 68 1.24 -18.03 -21.35
N ASN A 69 0.50 -17.85 -22.45
CA ASN A 69 -0.21 -16.60 -22.74
C ASN A 69 -1.65 -16.75 -22.25
N PHE A 70 -1.96 -16.13 -21.12
CA PHE A 70 -3.31 -16.16 -20.55
C PHE A 70 -3.85 -14.74 -20.35
N GLU A 71 -5.14 -14.59 -20.57
CA GLU A 71 -5.90 -13.42 -20.20
C GLU A 71 -6.33 -13.54 -18.73
N VAL A 72 -6.31 -12.42 -18.00
CA VAL A 72 -6.76 -12.36 -16.60
C VAL A 72 -8.02 -11.52 -16.54
N LYS A 73 -9.11 -12.10 -16.06
CA LYS A 73 -10.32 -11.38 -15.67
C LYS A 73 -10.46 -11.40 -14.15
N LEU A 74 -10.88 -10.28 -13.60
CA LEU A 74 -11.03 -10.11 -12.14
C LEU A 74 -12.51 -9.82 -11.87
N ASP A 75 -13.09 -10.56 -10.93
CA ASP A 75 -14.41 -10.30 -10.38
C ASP A 75 -14.23 -9.79 -8.95
N ILE A 76 -14.02 -8.47 -8.83
CA ILE A 76 -13.79 -7.81 -7.55
C ILE A 76 -15.10 -7.16 -7.11
N PRO A 77 -15.69 -7.57 -5.97
CA PRO A 77 -16.91 -6.96 -5.45
C PRO A 77 -16.66 -5.50 -5.05
N GLU A 78 -17.72 -4.70 -5.05
CA GLU A 78 -17.66 -3.38 -4.43
C GLU A 78 -17.45 -3.50 -2.92
N PHE A 79 -16.45 -2.80 -2.40
CA PHE A 79 -16.12 -2.85 -0.97
C PHE A 79 -15.70 -1.50 -0.40
N LYS A 80 -15.91 -1.35 0.91
CA LYS A 80 -15.39 -0.19 1.66
C LYS A 80 -13.99 -0.52 2.17
N ARG A 81 -13.07 0.40 2.03
CA ARG A 81 -11.68 0.24 2.46
C ARG A 81 -11.53 0.47 3.97
N ASN A 82 -12.22 -0.32 4.79
CA ASN A 82 -12.07 -0.27 6.24
C ASN A 82 -10.86 -1.14 6.65
N PRO A 83 -9.92 -0.63 7.47
CA PRO A 83 -8.77 -1.41 7.90
C PRO A 83 -9.18 -2.66 8.68
N GLY A 84 -8.48 -3.76 8.46
CA GLY A 84 -8.75 -5.06 9.07
C GLY A 84 -9.85 -5.87 8.38
N VAL A 85 -10.38 -5.40 7.25
CA VAL A 85 -11.37 -6.15 6.47
C VAL A 85 -10.68 -6.95 5.37
N PHE A 86 -11.19 -8.16 5.15
CA PHE A 86 -10.74 -9.08 4.11
C PHE A 86 -11.88 -9.35 3.15
N PHE A 87 -11.57 -9.46 1.88
CA PHE A 87 -12.51 -9.80 0.81
C PHE A 87 -11.92 -10.90 -0.04
N ASP A 88 -12.70 -11.92 -0.30
CA ASP A 88 -12.36 -12.92 -1.31
C ASP A 88 -12.88 -12.46 -2.68
N PHE A 89 -12.18 -12.77 -3.75
CA PHE A 89 -12.56 -12.48 -5.12
C PHE A 89 -12.07 -13.56 -6.06
N ASP A 90 -12.74 -13.70 -7.20
CA ASP A 90 -12.38 -14.69 -8.19
C ASP A 90 -11.47 -14.09 -9.28
N ILE A 91 -10.43 -14.85 -9.63
CA ILE A 91 -9.49 -14.56 -10.69
C ILE A 91 -9.71 -15.62 -11.77
N THR A 92 -10.23 -15.22 -12.92
CA THR A 92 -10.39 -16.12 -14.06
C THR A 92 -9.20 -15.97 -15.01
N LEU A 93 -8.47 -17.06 -15.20
CA LEU A 93 -7.42 -17.18 -16.19
C LEU A 93 -8.00 -17.83 -17.44
N ILE A 94 -7.80 -17.23 -18.61
CA ILE A 94 -8.27 -17.76 -19.88
C ILE A 94 -7.05 -18.08 -20.75
N GLU A 95 -6.92 -19.33 -21.16
CA GLU A 95 -5.87 -19.81 -22.05
C GLU A 95 -6.46 -20.77 -23.08
N ASP A 96 -6.25 -20.51 -24.36
CA ASP A 96 -6.76 -21.33 -25.48
C ASP A 96 -8.29 -21.58 -25.45
N GLY A 97 -9.06 -20.70 -24.80
CA GLY A 97 -10.51 -20.80 -24.64
C GLY A 97 -10.96 -21.63 -23.42
N ASP A 98 -10.04 -22.16 -22.64
CA ASP A 98 -10.33 -22.81 -21.37
C ASP A 98 -10.26 -21.78 -20.24
N GLU A 99 -11.20 -21.84 -19.30
CA GLU A 99 -11.29 -20.94 -18.14
C GLU A 99 -10.89 -21.67 -16.84
N TYR A 100 -10.03 -21.03 -16.05
CA TYR A 100 -9.56 -21.53 -14.76
C TYR A 100 -9.81 -20.48 -13.69
N ILE A 101 -10.55 -20.86 -12.65
CA ILE A 101 -10.87 -19.95 -11.54
C ILE A 101 -9.88 -20.20 -10.40
N ILE A 102 -9.25 -19.12 -9.94
CA ILE A 102 -8.29 -19.10 -8.84
C ILE A 102 -8.80 -18.14 -7.78
N PRO A 103 -8.86 -18.53 -6.49
CA PRO A 103 -9.26 -17.61 -5.43
C PRO A 103 -8.16 -16.58 -5.18
N GLY A 104 -8.58 -15.33 -5.01
CA GLY A 104 -7.76 -14.22 -4.54
C GLY A 104 -8.34 -13.63 -3.27
N LYS A 105 -7.50 -12.95 -2.50
CA LYS A 105 -7.90 -12.25 -1.29
C LYS A 105 -7.41 -10.80 -1.32
N ILE A 106 -8.28 -9.86 -0.97
CA ILE A 106 -7.91 -8.47 -0.72
C ILE A 106 -7.92 -8.24 0.79
N GLU A 107 -6.83 -7.75 1.31
CA GLU A 107 -6.69 -7.26 2.69
C GLU A 107 -6.56 -5.74 2.67
N VAL A 108 -7.36 -5.05 3.48
CA VAL A 108 -7.27 -3.61 3.67
C VAL A 108 -6.55 -3.31 4.98
N THR A 109 -5.46 -2.54 4.91
CA THR A 109 -4.67 -2.18 6.10
C THR A 109 -4.23 -0.73 6.06
N TYR A 110 -3.61 -0.26 7.12
CA TYR A 110 -2.96 1.06 7.12
C TYR A 110 -1.64 0.99 6.36
N CYS A 111 -1.41 1.92 5.43
CA CYS A 111 -0.05 2.10 4.91
C CYS A 111 0.84 2.78 5.97
N ASP A 112 2.17 2.71 5.80
CA ASP A 112 3.14 3.13 6.83
C ASP A 112 2.85 4.53 7.40
N ASP A 113 2.50 5.49 6.53
CA ASP A 113 2.18 6.85 6.94
C ASP A 113 0.90 6.91 7.81
N GLU A 114 -0.09 6.07 7.50
CA GLU A 114 -1.37 6.02 8.22
C GLU A 114 -1.24 5.23 9.53
N ALA A 115 -0.46 4.15 9.52
CA ALA A 115 -0.17 3.39 10.73
C ALA A 115 0.50 4.28 11.80
N LYS A 116 1.42 5.15 11.39
CA LYS A 116 2.07 6.12 12.28
C LYS A 116 1.10 7.14 12.88
N LYS A 117 -0.04 7.41 12.20
CA LYS A 117 -1.06 8.35 12.71
C LYS A 117 -2.02 7.72 13.72
N GLN A 118 -2.19 6.40 13.68
CA GLN A 118 -3.18 5.69 14.52
C GLN A 118 -2.73 5.47 15.96
N GLY A 119 -1.44 5.65 16.27
CA GLY A 119 -0.90 5.43 17.61
C GLY A 119 -0.26 6.69 18.22
N ASN A 120 0.26 6.55 19.43
CA ASN A 120 1.10 7.57 20.04
C ASN A 120 2.54 7.54 19.48
N TYR A 121 2.70 7.07 18.23
CA TYR A 121 4.01 6.98 17.60
C TYR A 121 4.57 8.38 17.31
N TYR A 122 5.83 8.58 17.66
CA TYR A 122 6.59 9.76 17.28
C TYR A 122 8.07 9.41 17.11
N GLU A 123 8.73 10.08 16.18
CA GLU A 123 10.18 9.94 15.92
C GLU A 123 11.01 11.03 16.60
N GLY A 124 10.35 12.08 17.08
CA GLY A 124 11.03 13.19 17.72
C GLY A 124 10.07 14.19 18.35
N VAL A 125 10.65 15.10 19.10
CA VAL A 125 9.95 16.21 19.74
C VAL A 125 10.56 17.52 19.24
N MET A 126 9.73 18.40 18.68
CA MET A 126 10.12 19.77 18.38
C MET A 126 9.70 20.65 19.56
N GLN A 127 10.65 21.36 20.15
CA GLN A 127 10.40 22.24 21.28
C GLN A 127 10.47 23.69 20.81
N PHE A 128 9.40 24.42 21.04
CA PHE A 128 9.29 25.84 20.70
C PHE A 128 9.23 26.67 21.97
N ARG A 129 10.08 27.67 22.07
CA ARG A 129 10.18 28.54 23.26
C ARG A 129 10.14 29.99 22.82
N ASN A 130 9.52 30.83 23.68
CA ASN A 130 9.35 32.27 23.42
C ASN A 130 8.68 32.58 22.08
N ILE A 131 7.63 31.82 21.77
CA ILE A 131 6.87 31.91 20.52
C ILE A 131 5.56 32.65 20.80
N ASP A 132 5.25 33.66 19.99
CA ASP A 132 3.96 34.34 20.03
C ASP A 132 2.84 33.51 19.35
N PRO A 133 1.56 33.85 19.55
CA PRO A 133 0.45 33.10 18.98
C PRO A 133 0.41 33.12 17.44
N GLU A 134 0.89 34.17 16.79
CA GLU A 134 0.90 34.30 15.33
C GLU A 134 1.93 33.35 14.75
N MET A 135 3.13 33.32 15.32
CA MET A 135 4.17 32.39 14.95
C MET A 135 3.73 30.94 15.19
N LYS A 136 3.02 30.66 16.27
CA LYS A 136 2.47 29.31 16.52
C LYS A 136 1.57 28.88 15.36
N LYS A 137 0.63 29.72 14.91
CA LYS A 137 -0.26 29.44 13.79
C LYS A 137 0.54 29.14 12.53
N LEU A 138 1.55 29.96 12.24
CA LEU A 138 2.42 29.79 11.07
C LEU A 138 3.18 28.46 11.09
N ILE A 139 3.69 28.04 12.26
CA ILE A 139 4.35 26.73 12.45
C ILE A 139 3.41 25.60 12.06
N PHE A 140 2.16 25.61 12.53
CA PHE A 140 1.18 24.59 12.20
C PHE A 140 0.80 24.61 10.71
N ASP A 141 0.61 25.78 10.12
CA ASP A 141 0.30 25.91 8.70
C ASP A 141 1.44 25.41 7.83
N GLN A 142 2.68 25.70 8.21
CA GLN A 142 3.86 25.23 7.48
C GLN A 142 4.08 23.71 7.68
N ALA A 143 3.87 23.18 8.88
CA ALA A 143 3.89 21.75 9.13
C ALA A 143 2.88 21.01 8.25
N LYS A 144 1.67 21.55 8.12
CA LYS A 144 0.61 21.02 7.24
C LYS A 144 1.02 21.05 5.77
N LYS A 145 1.59 22.16 5.27
CA LYS A 145 2.10 22.28 3.89
C LYS A 145 3.20 21.25 3.59
N MET A 146 4.04 20.94 4.57
CA MET A 146 5.10 19.95 4.47
C MET A 146 4.61 18.51 4.72
N GLU A 147 3.30 18.33 4.96
CA GLU A 147 2.71 17.04 5.35
C GLU A 147 3.42 16.41 6.56
N LEU A 148 3.88 17.23 7.49
CA LEU A 148 4.42 16.77 8.76
C LEU A 148 3.27 16.50 9.73
N TYR A 149 3.07 15.24 10.09
CA TYR A 149 2.04 14.87 11.04
C TYR A 149 2.53 15.09 12.49
N ILE A 150 1.69 15.80 13.24
CA ILE A 150 1.88 16.08 14.68
C ILE A 150 0.98 15.13 15.45
N SER A 151 1.57 14.19 16.19
CA SER A 151 0.81 13.21 16.97
C SER A 151 0.28 13.78 18.27
N LYS A 152 1.00 14.73 18.88
CA LYS A 152 0.60 15.37 20.14
C LYS A 152 1.21 16.75 20.29
N GLU A 153 0.43 17.66 20.86
CA GLU A 153 0.90 18.94 21.38
C GLU A 153 0.91 18.90 22.91
N ARG A 154 1.97 19.45 23.52
CA ARG A 154 2.05 19.71 24.96
C ARG A 154 2.31 21.19 25.18
N LYS A 155 1.50 21.83 26.00
CA LYS A 155 1.73 23.22 26.41
C LYS A 155 2.83 23.27 27.45
N GLU A 156 3.72 24.24 27.32
CA GLU A 156 4.80 24.53 28.25
C GLU A 156 4.72 25.98 28.73
N LYS A 157 5.36 26.28 29.86
CA LYS A 157 5.29 27.61 30.49
C LYS A 157 5.67 28.74 29.51
N ASN A 158 6.70 28.53 28.68
CA ASN A 158 7.23 29.52 27.74
C ASN A 158 7.16 29.05 26.29
N GLY A 159 6.11 28.27 25.91
CA GLY A 159 5.99 27.78 24.56
C GLY A 159 5.18 26.47 24.47
N PHE A 160 5.60 25.57 23.61
CA PHE A 160 4.94 24.28 23.41
C PHE A 160 5.90 23.26 22.80
N ASP A 161 5.57 21.98 22.96
CA ASP A 161 6.27 20.86 22.39
C ASP A 161 5.35 20.12 21.41
N LEU A 162 5.88 19.72 20.27
CA LEU A 162 5.20 18.91 19.26
C LEU A 162 5.87 17.56 19.12
N GLN A 163 5.12 16.49 19.37
CA GLN A 163 5.54 15.13 19.00
C GLN A 163 5.27 14.92 17.53
N ILE A 164 6.29 14.54 16.76
CA ILE A 164 6.25 14.45 15.29
C ILE A 164 6.61 13.06 14.81
N THR A 165 6.00 12.65 13.69
CA THR A 165 6.15 11.29 13.15
C THR A 165 7.21 11.15 12.05
N ASP A 166 7.88 12.24 11.66
CA ASP A 166 8.93 12.26 10.65
C ASP A 166 10.02 13.26 11.03
N LYS A 167 11.15 12.75 11.52
CA LYS A 167 12.29 13.56 11.95
C LYS A 167 12.95 14.34 10.80
N ARG A 168 12.89 13.84 9.55
CA ARG A 168 13.48 14.54 8.40
C ARG A 168 12.65 15.76 8.02
N LYS A 169 11.33 15.63 8.00
CA LYS A 169 10.42 16.76 7.76
C LYS A 169 10.49 17.77 8.90
N ALA A 170 10.61 17.31 10.15
CA ALA A 170 10.80 18.19 11.30
C ALA A 170 12.07 19.05 11.19
N LYS A 171 13.21 18.42 10.78
CA LYS A 171 14.45 19.16 10.54
C LYS A 171 14.27 20.24 9.48
N LYS A 172 13.64 19.89 8.35
CA LYS A 172 13.35 20.87 7.27
C LYS A 172 12.43 22.01 7.75
N LEU A 173 11.44 21.71 8.58
CA LEU A 173 10.59 22.74 9.19
C LEU A 173 11.41 23.69 10.08
N GLY A 174 12.29 23.14 10.91
CA GLY A 174 13.18 23.95 11.77
C GLY A 174 14.10 24.86 10.94
N GLU A 175 14.74 24.31 9.91
CA GLU A 175 15.60 25.08 8.98
C GLU A 175 14.82 26.19 8.28
N TYR A 176 13.61 25.91 7.81
CA TYR A 176 12.71 26.91 7.21
C TYR A 176 12.39 28.05 8.18
N LEU A 177 12.02 27.71 9.42
CA LEU A 177 11.65 28.72 10.42
C LEU A 177 12.83 29.64 10.75
N ILE A 178 14.04 29.11 10.90
CA ILE A 178 15.22 29.92 11.15
C ILE A 178 15.53 30.85 9.98
N GLN A 179 15.48 30.32 8.77
CA GLN A 179 15.79 31.08 7.56
C GLN A 179 14.84 32.28 7.38
N HIS A 180 13.57 32.15 7.74
CA HIS A 180 12.56 33.17 7.47
C HIS A 180 12.26 34.06 8.68
N PHE A 181 12.47 33.58 9.89
CA PHE A 181 12.07 34.27 11.13
C PHE A 181 13.22 34.43 12.13
N GLY A 182 14.36 33.86 11.84
CA GLY A 182 15.50 33.89 12.75
C GLY A 182 15.37 32.90 13.92
N GLY A 183 16.22 33.08 14.91
CA GLY A 183 16.28 32.20 16.08
C GLY A 183 17.42 31.18 16.01
N THR A 184 17.38 30.20 16.88
CA THR A 184 18.38 29.14 16.97
C THR A 184 17.75 27.77 17.00
N ILE A 185 18.41 26.78 16.42
CA ILE A 185 17.99 25.37 16.48
C ILE A 185 19.09 24.55 17.19
N LYS A 186 18.66 23.70 18.11
CA LYS A 186 19.49 22.68 18.70
C LYS A 186 18.91 21.33 18.39
N ILE A 187 19.68 20.46 17.75
CA ILE A 187 19.26 19.10 17.43
C ILE A 187 20.00 18.16 18.37
N THR A 188 19.24 17.34 19.12
CA THR A 188 19.79 16.29 19.98
C THR A 188 19.20 14.95 19.54
N ALA A 189 20.01 13.91 19.48
CA ALA A 189 19.59 12.55 19.23
C ALA A 189 19.61 11.78 20.55
N ASN A 190 18.48 11.26 20.99
CA ASN A 190 18.41 10.30 22.08
C ASN A 190 18.38 8.91 21.47
N HIS A 191 19.38 8.11 21.75
CA HIS A 191 19.36 6.69 21.47
C HIS A 191 18.62 6.01 22.63
N TYR A 192 17.41 5.52 22.35
CA TYR A 192 16.75 4.58 23.25
C TYR A 192 17.35 3.20 22.97
N SER A 193 18.11 2.69 23.91
CA SER A 193 18.59 1.30 23.93
C SER A 193 17.49 0.39 24.45
#